data_ac4b504f3606dbbc949f9118b712dfd0
#
_entry.id   ac4b504f3606dbbc949f9118b712dfd0
#
_cell.length_a   1.000
_cell.length_b   1.000
_cell.length_c   1.000
_cell.angle_alpha   90.00
_cell.angle_beta   90.00
_cell.angle_gamma   90.00
#
_symmetry.space_group_name_H-M   'P 1'
#
loop_
_entity.id
_entity.type
_entity.pdbx_description
1 polymer ?
#
loop_
_entity_poly.entity_id
_entity_poly.type
_entity_poly.pdbx_seq_one_letter_code
_entity_poly.pdbx_strand_id
1 'polypeptide(L)' 'MKQILIVEDDSFLNKMLAYNMTADGYGVTSALNARTA' A
#
# COMPACT_ATOMS: atom_id res chain seq x y z
N MET A 1 -8.75 13.17 -2.74
CA MET A 1 -7.59 12.36 -3.15
C MET A 1 -8.01 10.95 -3.52
N LYS A 2 -7.25 10.32 -4.37
CA LYS A 2 -7.54 8.94 -4.76
C LYS A 2 -7.07 7.97 -3.67
N GLN A 3 -7.81 6.90 -3.51
CA GLN A 3 -7.49 5.84 -2.56
C GLN A 3 -6.88 4.66 -3.30
N ILE A 4 -5.83 4.12 -2.74
CA ILE A 4 -5.12 2.98 -3.31
C ILE A 4 -5.03 1.88 -2.26
N LEU A 5 -5.34 0.66 -2.68
CA LEU A 5 -5.14 -0.52 -1.85
C LEU A 5 -3.92 -1.28 -2.37
N ILE A 6 -2.96 -1.51 -1.50
CA ILE A 6 -1.76 -2.28 -1.81
C ILE A 6 -1.89 -3.64 -1.11
N VAL A 7 -1.81 -4.71 -1.89
CA VAL A 7 -1.80 -6.07 -1.35
C VAL A 7 -0.48 -6.72 -1.78
N GLU A 8 0.42 -6.88 -0.84
CA GLU A 8 1.75 -7.42 -1.11
C GLU A 8 2.26 -8.13 0.13
N ASP A 9 2.57 -9.43 0.01
CA ASP A 9 3.00 -10.23 1.15
C ASP A 9 4.48 -10.03 1.51
N ASP A 10 5.27 -9.39 0.65
CA ASP A 10 6.61 -8.94 1.00
C ASP A 10 6.49 -7.63 1.78
N SER A 11 6.77 -7.68 3.08
CA SER A 11 6.56 -6.51 3.93
C SER A 11 7.46 -5.33 3.55
N PHE A 12 8.67 -5.60 3.08
CA PHE A 12 9.56 -4.53 2.64
C PHE A 12 8.99 -3.83 1.40
N LEU A 13 8.60 -4.60 0.41
CA LEU A 13 8.03 -4.07 -0.82
C LEU A 13 6.71 -3.35 -0.55
N ASN A 14 5.90 -3.92 0.34
CA ASN A 14 4.64 -3.30 0.74
C ASN A 14 4.87 -1.90 1.29
N LYS A 15 5.82 -1.75 2.21
CA LYS A 15 6.13 -0.45 2.80
C LYS A 15 6.68 0.52 1.78
N MET A 16 7.53 0.04 0.87
CA MET A 16 8.11 0.90 -0.15
C MET A 16 7.04 1.44 -1.10
N LEU A 17 6.12 0.58 -1.54
CA LEU A 17 5.04 1.01 -2.40
C LEU A 17 4.11 2.00 -1.68
N ALA A 18 3.78 1.71 -0.43
CA ALA A 18 2.94 2.61 0.36
C ALA A 18 3.58 3.99 0.51
N TYR A 19 4.87 4.01 0.78
CA TYR A 19 5.61 5.27 0.91
C TYR A 19 5.56 6.07 -0.38
N ASN A 20 5.85 5.40 -1.51
CA ASN A 20 5.89 6.09 -2.80
C ASN A 20 4.52 6.64 -3.20
N MET A 21 3.47 5.86 -2.98
CA MET A 21 2.12 6.31 -3.34
C MET A 21 1.66 7.45 -2.43
N THR A 22 1.98 7.39 -1.14
CA THR A 22 1.66 8.47 -0.22
C THR A 22 2.38 9.75 -0.61
N ALA A 23 3.65 9.65 -1.01
CA ALA A 23 4.42 10.80 -1.46
C ALA A 23 3.83 11.45 -2.70
N ASP A 24 3.15 10.66 -3.53
CA ASP A 24 2.47 11.17 -4.73
C ASP A 24 1.10 11.76 -4.43
N GLY A 25 0.67 11.77 -3.19
CA GLY A 25 -0.58 12.40 -2.79
C GLY A 25 -1.78 11.48 -2.74
N TYR A 26 -1.58 10.16 -2.77
CA TYR A 26 -2.68 9.21 -2.67
C TYR A 26 -2.96 8.84 -1.22
N GLY A 27 -4.21 8.52 -0.93
CA GLY A 27 -4.56 7.86 0.31
C GLY A 27 -4.26 6.37 0.16
N VAL A 28 -3.48 5.80 1.07
CA VAL A 28 -3.00 4.42 0.92
C VAL A 28 -3.47 3.56 2.08
N THR A 29 -4.04 2.41 1.72
CA THR A 29 -4.30 1.32 2.65
C THR A 29 -3.45 0.14 2.19
N SER A 30 -2.73 -0.49 3.08
CA SER A 30 -1.90 -1.62 2.71
C SER A 30 -2.23 -2.84 3.53
N ALA A 31 -2.12 -4.01 2.90
CA ALA A 31 -2.34 -5.30 3.53
C ALA A 31 -1.26 -6.26 3.06
N LEU A 32 -0.91 -7.22 3.91
CA LEU A 32 0.14 -8.18 3.57
C LEU A 32 -0.38 -9.32 2.69
N ASN A 33 -1.69 -9.52 2.66
CA ASN A 33 -2.30 -10.50 1.77
C ASN A 33 -3.78 -10.17 1.60
N ALA A 34 -4.42 -10.86 0.67
CA ALA A 34 -5.82 -10.57 0.34
C ALA A 34 -6.79 -10.85 1.49
N ARG A 35 -6.41 -11.71 2.43
CA ARG A 35 -7.26 -11.99 3.60
C ARG A 35 -7.32 -10.81 4.55
N THR A 36 -6.23 -10.06 4.65
CA THR A 36 -6.18 -8.90 5.54
C THR A 36 -6.62 -7.62 4.84
N ALA A 37 -6.78 -7.70 3.55
CA ALA A 37 -7.31 -6.58 2.78
C ALA A 37 -8.83 -6.50 2.98
#